data_580f4600be5c4bc8388cadc2585d30e5
#
_entry.id   580f4600be5c4bc8388cadc2585d30e5
#
_cell.length_a   1.000
_cell.length_b   1.000
_cell.length_c   1.000
_cell.angle_alpha   90.00
_cell.angle_beta   90.00
_cell.angle_gamma   90.00
#
_symmetry.space_group_name_H-M   'P 1'
#
loop_
_entity.id
_entity.type
_entity.pdbx_description
1 polymer ?
#
loop_
_entity_poly.entity_id
_entity_poly.type
_entity_poly.pdbx_seq_one_letter_code
_entity_poly.pdbx_strand_id
1 'polypeptide(L)'
;MKRDLNKLSQEEYDVVIVGAGIYGVTTAWDATLRGLKVALIDKGDFGNATSSNSLKIIHGGLRYLQHLDIKRMRESIHERVVLMRIAPHLVYPIPVVMPTYSYKLKSRPAMFAALLANDIVGFDRNQLNDPHKYMPRGYTISKDKVQDYIPGYEKYNLNGGAIWYDCQCYNTERLLLSFVISSANNGADVANYVKVVGLLKNDDRVIGLKVQDTLTGEEFEIRSKIIVNNSGPWVDKVLENLNSKVPRQNFRLSTAMNIVVNRKLLNHNAAGLSGPYKYVREDGSVYQAFRMLFFAPWRDYTIIGTNHLVYNGKSPDEYKVTEEEIQDFLLDVNHAYPVANIKREEVTFFYGGFLPMASQNPETGEVILENHYKIYDHSKSDYVDGLITVVGVKYTTARDVARNTVDLVVNKLNRKSPRCITEETPLYGGNIERFEDFIRDLTNEQKHNLSSTIMRHLGYNYGSAYHDILEYEKEDPEWIETMPNSNEVLKAEIVHGIRQEMAQKLSDVILRRTDLGSAENPGEETLLEAANIMAKELGWNKSKIKEEIDQVNHIYIPA
;
A
#
# COMPACT_ATOMS: atom_id res chain seq x y z
N MET A 1 -16.88 -12.12 -0.78
CA MET A 1 -16.08 -12.98 -1.69
C MET A 1 -16.04 -14.41 -1.16
N LYS A 2 -15.87 -15.42 -2.04
CA LYS A 2 -15.79 -16.83 -1.61
C LYS A 2 -14.44 -17.43 -2.07
N ARG A 3 -13.71 -18.07 -1.15
CA ARG A 3 -12.49 -18.82 -1.44
C ARG A 3 -12.86 -20.20 -1.99
N ASP A 4 -12.93 -20.34 -3.31
CA ASP A 4 -13.37 -21.56 -3.97
C ASP A 4 -12.23 -22.20 -4.79
N LEU A 5 -11.44 -23.04 -4.12
CA LEU A 5 -10.29 -23.71 -4.73
C LEU A 5 -10.70 -24.77 -5.76
N ASN A 6 -11.88 -25.38 -5.57
CA ASN A 6 -12.42 -26.34 -6.54
C ASN A 6 -12.74 -25.65 -7.87
N LYS A 7 -13.36 -24.47 -7.81
CA LYS A 7 -13.62 -23.68 -9.00
C LYS A 7 -12.32 -23.28 -9.70
N LEU A 8 -11.30 -22.83 -8.93
CA LEU A 8 -9.99 -22.48 -9.48
C LEU A 8 -9.31 -23.64 -10.21
N SER A 9 -9.49 -24.88 -9.75
CA SER A 9 -8.90 -26.09 -10.36
C SER A 9 -9.66 -26.62 -11.57
N GLN A 10 -10.99 -26.36 -11.67
CA GLN A 10 -11.83 -26.90 -12.72
C GLN A 10 -11.96 -25.98 -13.94
N GLU A 11 -11.72 -24.67 -13.75
CA GLU A 11 -11.93 -23.67 -14.78
C GLU A 11 -10.64 -23.35 -15.55
N GLU A 12 -10.79 -22.98 -16.82
CA GLU A 12 -9.70 -22.38 -17.60
C GLU A 12 -9.88 -20.87 -17.66
N TYR A 13 -8.82 -20.13 -17.33
CA TYR A 13 -8.82 -18.67 -17.28
C TYR A 13 -8.18 -18.05 -18.53
N ASP A 14 -8.64 -16.87 -18.90
CA ASP A 14 -7.95 -16.05 -19.90
C ASP A 14 -6.62 -15.55 -19.31
N VAL A 15 -6.64 -15.18 -18.03
CA VAL A 15 -5.44 -14.74 -17.30
C VAL A 15 -5.49 -15.17 -15.83
N VAL A 16 -4.37 -15.71 -15.34
CA VAL A 16 -4.13 -15.90 -13.91
C VAL A 16 -3.07 -14.90 -13.46
N ILE A 17 -3.38 -14.16 -12.41
CA ILE A 17 -2.52 -13.13 -11.82
C ILE A 17 -1.96 -13.67 -10.52
N VAL A 18 -0.62 -13.73 -10.42
CA VAL A 18 0.12 -14.22 -9.26
C VAL A 18 0.60 -13.05 -8.43
N GLY A 19 0.13 -12.95 -7.19
CA GLY A 19 0.43 -11.87 -6.26
C GLY A 19 -0.67 -10.82 -6.21
N ALA A 20 -1.30 -10.69 -5.04
CA ALA A 20 -2.36 -9.71 -4.75
C ALA A 20 -1.84 -8.49 -3.98
N GLY A 21 -0.63 -8.03 -4.31
CA GLY A 21 -0.17 -6.67 -4.02
C GLY A 21 -0.85 -5.66 -4.93
N ILE A 22 -0.57 -4.36 -4.74
CA ILE A 22 -1.27 -3.28 -5.47
C ILE A 22 -1.24 -3.45 -6.99
N TYR A 23 -0.15 -3.98 -7.57
CA TYR A 23 -0.04 -4.22 -9.02
C TYR A 23 -0.95 -5.37 -9.49
N GLY A 24 -1.02 -6.46 -8.71
CA GLY A 24 -1.87 -7.60 -9.06
C GLY A 24 -3.36 -7.28 -8.95
N VAL A 25 -3.78 -6.61 -7.87
CA VAL A 25 -5.20 -6.29 -7.67
C VAL A 25 -5.71 -5.26 -8.68
N THR A 26 -4.88 -4.28 -9.05
CA THR A 26 -5.23 -3.33 -10.12
C THR A 26 -5.25 -3.98 -11.50
N THR A 27 -4.38 -4.96 -11.75
CA THR A 27 -4.37 -5.76 -12.99
C THR A 27 -5.63 -6.64 -13.07
N ALA A 28 -6.03 -7.29 -11.96
CA ALA A 28 -7.26 -8.07 -11.90
C ALA A 28 -8.48 -7.20 -12.16
N TRP A 29 -8.53 -6.02 -11.57
CA TRP A 29 -9.60 -5.06 -11.76
C TRP A 29 -9.77 -4.62 -13.22
N ASP A 30 -8.69 -4.19 -13.88
CA ASP A 30 -8.74 -3.79 -15.28
C ASP A 30 -9.10 -4.97 -16.22
N ALA A 31 -8.48 -6.13 -15.99
CA ALA A 31 -8.74 -7.33 -16.78
C ALA A 31 -10.21 -7.77 -16.70
N THR A 32 -10.79 -7.72 -15.50
CA THR A 32 -12.19 -8.09 -15.25
C THR A 32 -13.14 -7.11 -15.92
N LEU A 33 -12.90 -5.81 -15.81
CA LEU A 33 -13.72 -4.78 -16.48
C LEU A 33 -13.65 -4.86 -18.00
N ARG A 34 -12.58 -5.43 -18.55
CA ARG A 34 -12.48 -5.71 -19.99
C ARG A 34 -13.08 -7.05 -20.41
N GLY A 35 -13.77 -7.75 -19.49
CA GLY A 35 -14.49 -8.98 -19.74
C GLY A 35 -13.59 -10.21 -19.95
N LEU A 36 -12.39 -10.20 -19.39
CA LEU A 36 -11.53 -11.39 -19.30
C LEU A 36 -11.99 -12.28 -18.15
N LYS A 37 -11.83 -13.59 -18.31
CA LYS A 37 -11.99 -14.55 -17.21
C LYS A 37 -10.71 -14.58 -16.39
N VAL A 38 -10.78 -14.06 -15.16
CA VAL A 38 -9.63 -13.74 -14.32
C VAL A 38 -9.59 -14.62 -13.09
N ALA A 39 -8.40 -15.16 -12.76
CA ALA A 39 -8.10 -15.64 -11.41
C ALA A 39 -6.99 -14.78 -10.80
N LEU A 40 -7.12 -14.44 -9.51
CA LEU A 40 -6.12 -13.73 -8.71
C LEU A 40 -5.76 -14.57 -7.50
N ILE A 41 -4.48 -14.91 -7.35
CA ILE A 41 -3.99 -15.72 -6.23
C ILE A 41 -2.82 -15.05 -5.52
N ASP A 42 -2.72 -15.26 -4.21
CA ASP A 42 -1.58 -14.82 -3.40
C ASP A 42 -1.15 -15.92 -2.41
N LYS A 43 0.16 -16.07 -2.18
CA LYS A 43 0.71 -17.05 -1.21
C LYS A 43 0.38 -16.74 0.25
N GLY A 44 0.07 -15.51 0.55
CA GLY A 44 -0.37 -15.01 1.85
C GLY A 44 -1.74 -14.35 1.74
N ASP A 45 -2.05 -13.47 2.68
CA ASP A 45 -3.25 -12.63 2.57
C ASP A 45 -3.05 -11.49 1.56
N PHE A 46 -4.15 -10.94 1.05
CA PHE A 46 -4.15 -9.82 0.12
C PHE A 46 -3.39 -8.63 0.68
N GLY A 47 -2.39 -8.16 -0.07
CA GLY A 47 -1.58 -7.01 0.30
C GLY A 47 -0.56 -7.22 1.43
N ASN A 48 -0.41 -8.42 1.97
CA ASN A 48 0.41 -8.74 3.16
C ASN A 48 1.92 -8.43 3.04
N ALA A 49 2.40 -7.90 1.91
CA ALA A 49 3.81 -7.55 1.70
C ALA A 49 4.00 -6.03 1.63
N THR A 50 4.82 -5.55 0.70
CA THR A 50 5.17 -4.12 0.53
C THR A 50 3.94 -3.20 0.43
N SER A 51 2.81 -3.69 -0.10
CA SER A 51 1.63 -2.86 -0.32
C SER A 51 0.96 -2.37 0.96
N SER A 52 0.97 -3.14 2.05
CA SER A 52 0.53 -2.69 3.38
C SER A 52 1.62 -1.88 4.10
N ASN A 53 2.89 -2.15 3.79
CA ASN A 53 4.05 -1.60 4.49
C ASN A 53 4.51 -0.29 3.86
N SER A 54 3.63 0.69 3.74
CA SER A 54 3.87 1.96 3.06
C SER A 54 3.75 3.17 3.99
N LEU A 55 4.27 4.32 3.54
CA LEU A 55 4.11 5.62 4.22
C LEU A 55 2.67 6.17 4.09
N LYS A 56 1.78 5.48 3.41
CA LYS A 56 0.37 5.84 3.15
C LYS A 56 0.18 7.20 2.42
N ILE A 57 1.20 7.65 1.69
CA ILE A 57 1.17 8.87 0.87
C ILE A 57 1.10 8.53 -0.63
N ILE A 58 0.16 9.15 -1.31
CA ILE A 58 -0.02 9.09 -2.76
C ILE A 58 0.62 10.32 -3.38
N HIS A 59 1.85 10.18 -3.85
CA HIS A 59 2.69 11.29 -4.30
C HIS A 59 2.34 11.81 -5.70
N GLY A 60 2.26 13.14 -5.88
CA GLY A 60 2.18 13.80 -7.19
C GLY A 60 3.51 13.94 -7.92
N GLY A 61 4.62 13.65 -7.26
CA GLY A 61 5.91 13.56 -7.92
C GLY A 61 6.71 14.86 -8.08
N LEU A 62 6.52 15.87 -7.25
CA LEU A 62 7.32 17.11 -7.24
C LEU A 62 8.84 16.83 -7.28
N ARG A 63 9.30 15.77 -6.61
CA ARG A 63 10.70 15.33 -6.59
C ARG A 63 11.25 15.03 -8.00
N TYR A 64 10.41 14.64 -8.95
CA TYR A 64 10.86 14.27 -10.31
C TYR A 64 11.32 15.47 -11.13
N LEU A 65 10.92 16.69 -10.76
CA LEU A 65 11.45 17.92 -11.37
C LEU A 65 12.97 18.07 -11.21
N GLN A 66 13.56 17.50 -10.14
CA GLN A 66 15.01 17.54 -9.93
C GLN A 66 15.78 16.79 -11.04
N HIS A 67 15.13 15.82 -11.69
CA HIS A 67 15.68 15.02 -12.78
C HIS A 67 15.01 15.31 -14.13
N LEU A 68 14.15 16.34 -14.20
CA LEU A 68 13.36 16.72 -15.39
C LEU A 68 12.51 15.56 -15.96
N ASP A 69 12.12 14.61 -15.11
CA ASP A 69 11.26 13.49 -15.49
C ASP A 69 9.77 13.91 -15.47
N ILE A 70 9.41 14.75 -16.45
CA ILE A 70 8.07 15.31 -16.58
C ILE A 70 7.03 14.23 -16.87
N LYS A 71 7.39 13.17 -17.63
CA LYS A 71 6.48 12.08 -17.93
C LYS A 71 6.04 11.38 -16.65
N ARG A 72 6.98 10.97 -15.82
CA ARG A 72 6.72 10.29 -14.54
C ARG A 72 5.94 11.18 -13.56
N MET A 73 6.18 12.49 -13.61
CA MET A 73 5.44 13.46 -12.83
C MET A 73 3.98 13.55 -13.27
N ARG A 74 3.73 13.64 -14.58
CA ARG A 74 2.37 13.65 -15.17
C ARG A 74 1.59 12.38 -14.80
N GLU A 75 2.20 11.21 -14.98
CA GLU A 75 1.62 9.91 -14.58
C GLU A 75 1.21 9.95 -13.10
N SER A 76 2.07 10.43 -12.22
CA SER A 76 1.79 10.48 -10.78
C SER A 76 0.67 11.45 -10.41
N ILE A 77 0.64 12.63 -11.05
CA ILE A 77 -0.42 13.63 -10.83
C ILE A 77 -1.77 13.06 -11.29
N HIS A 78 -1.80 12.45 -12.48
CA HIS A 78 -3.00 11.85 -13.04
C HIS A 78 -3.54 10.73 -12.15
N GLU A 79 -2.69 9.76 -11.79
CA GLU A 79 -3.10 8.62 -10.96
C GLU A 79 -3.57 9.03 -9.56
N ARG A 80 -2.99 10.08 -8.98
CA ARG A 80 -3.46 10.66 -7.73
C ARG A 80 -4.90 11.19 -7.84
N VAL A 81 -5.22 11.89 -8.94
CA VAL A 81 -6.58 12.38 -9.22
C VAL A 81 -7.55 11.22 -9.42
N VAL A 82 -7.12 10.20 -10.16
CA VAL A 82 -7.94 9.00 -10.38
C VAL A 82 -8.26 8.31 -9.05
N LEU A 83 -7.27 8.08 -8.18
CA LEU A 83 -7.49 7.44 -6.88
C LEU A 83 -8.45 8.23 -5.99
N MET A 84 -8.36 9.57 -5.98
CA MET A 84 -9.34 10.41 -5.26
C MET A 84 -10.76 10.29 -5.84
N ARG A 85 -10.90 10.01 -7.13
CA ARG A 85 -12.19 9.85 -7.82
C ARG A 85 -12.81 8.49 -7.54
N ILE A 86 -12.02 7.41 -7.68
CA ILE A 86 -12.56 6.04 -7.59
C ILE A 86 -12.65 5.51 -6.16
N ALA A 87 -11.91 6.12 -5.22
CA ALA A 87 -11.93 5.77 -3.80
C ALA A 87 -11.96 7.04 -2.92
N PRO A 88 -12.99 7.88 -3.02
CA PRO A 88 -13.05 9.17 -2.34
C PRO A 88 -13.05 9.08 -0.81
N HIS A 89 -13.49 7.97 -0.24
CA HIS A 89 -13.48 7.71 1.19
C HIS A 89 -12.08 7.37 1.74
N LEU A 90 -11.17 6.89 0.90
CA LEU A 90 -9.85 6.43 1.31
C LEU A 90 -8.72 7.39 0.92
N VAL A 91 -8.89 8.22 -0.11
CA VAL A 91 -7.83 9.10 -0.63
C VAL A 91 -8.25 10.55 -0.59
N TYR A 92 -7.46 11.38 0.10
CA TYR A 92 -7.75 12.80 0.30
C TYR A 92 -6.48 13.66 0.24
N PRO A 93 -6.61 14.95 -0.16
CA PRO A 93 -5.48 15.87 -0.22
C PRO A 93 -4.86 16.12 1.14
N ILE A 94 -3.54 16.22 1.19
CA ILE A 94 -2.78 16.63 2.36
C ILE A 94 -1.74 17.68 1.97
N PRO A 95 -1.64 18.82 2.68
CA PRO A 95 -0.56 19.76 2.48
C PRO A 95 0.77 19.14 2.94
N VAL A 96 1.82 19.35 2.16
CA VAL A 96 3.19 18.93 2.48
C VAL A 96 4.05 20.17 2.62
N VAL A 97 4.75 20.29 3.71
CA VAL A 97 5.62 21.42 4.03
C VAL A 97 7.07 20.97 3.97
N MET A 98 7.89 21.73 3.25
CA MET A 98 9.34 21.54 3.22
C MET A 98 10.05 22.84 3.61
N PRO A 99 10.86 22.84 4.67
CA PRO A 99 11.68 24.00 5.03
C PRO A 99 12.62 24.40 3.90
N THR A 100 12.77 25.72 3.68
CA THR A 100 13.72 26.28 2.72
C THR A 100 14.88 26.95 3.41
N TYR A 101 16.04 26.96 2.73
CA TYR A 101 17.30 27.43 3.28
C TYR A 101 17.95 28.47 2.36
N SER A 102 18.93 29.21 2.85
CA SER A 102 19.55 30.32 2.12
C SER A 102 20.50 29.88 0.99
N TYR A 103 20.51 28.61 0.57
CA TYR A 103 21.48 28.08 -0.39
C TYR A 103 20.88 27.08 -1.40
N LYS A 104 21.44 27.12 -2.62
CA LYS A 104 21.21 26.17 -3.72
C LYS A 104 19.72 25.91 -4.06
N LEU A 105 19.41 24.70 -4.49
CA LEU A 105 18.09 24.26 -4.93
C LEU A 105 17.04 24.22 -3.80
N LYS A 106 17.46 24.26 -2.55
CA LYS A 106 16.56 24.33 -1.37
C LYS A 106 16.27 25.79 -0.95
N SER A 107 16.66 26.77 -1.75
CA SER A 107 16.35 28.17 -1.48
C SER A 107 14.88 28.48 -1.82
N ARG A 108 14.31 29.48 -1.14
CA ARG A 108 12.92 29.90 -1.34
C ARG A 108 12.59 30.27 -2.80
N PRO A 109 13.43 31.04 -3.54
CA PRO A 109 13.17 31.33 -4.95
C PRO A 109 13.21 30.09 -5.85
N ALA A 110 14.17 29.18 -5.62
CA ALA A 110 14.25 27.93 -6.39
C ALA A 110 13.02 27.04 -6.15
N MET A 111 12.58 26.94 -4.89
CA MET A 111 11.35 26.19 -4.56
C MET A 111 10.10 26.85 -5.14
N PHE A 112 10.01 28.19 -5.16
CA PHE A 112 8.91 28.87 -5.82
C PHE A 112 8.84 28.53 -7.32
N ALA A 113 9.98 28.53 -8.01
CA ALA A 113 10.04 28.16 -9.43
C ALA A 113 9.63 26.69 -9.65
N ALA A 114 10.05 25.78 -8.76
CA ALA A 114 9.66 24.37 -8.79
C ALA A 114 8.15 24.18 -8.56
N LEU A 115 7.56 24.93 -7.63
CA LEU A 115 6.11 24.88 -7.38
C LEU A 115 5.32 25.42 -8.58
N LEU A 116 5.78 26.50 -9.21
CA LEU A 116 5.16 27.01 -10.43
C LEU A 116 5.21 25.99 -11.58
N ALA A 117 6.36 25.34 -11.76
CA ALA A 117 6.49 24.26 -12.75
C ALA A 117 5.56 23.09 -12.44
N ASN A 118 5.45 22.70 -11.14
CA ASN A 118 4.51 21.68 -10.70
C ASN A 118 3.05 22.05 -11.00
N ASP A 119 2.67 23.30 -10.82
CA ASP A 119 1.32 23.78 -11.11
C ASP A 119 1.02 23.79 -12.61
N ILE A 120 2.00 24.12 -13.44
CA ILE A 120 1.88 24.08 -14.90
C ILE A 120 1.73 22.63 -15.36
N VAL A 121 2.58 21.73 -14.89
CA VAL A 121 2.52 20.29 -15.23
C VAL A 121 1.23 19.65 -14.73
N GLY A 122 0.72 20.09 -13.58
CA GLY A 122 -0.51 19.57 -12.93
C GLY A 122 -1.73 20.48 -13.16
N PHE A 123 -1.88 21.11 -14.33
CA PHE A 123 -2.96 22.05 -14.61
C PHE A 123 -4.37 21.46 -14.43
N ASP A 124 -4.50 20.14 -14.60
CA ASP A 124 -5.73 19.36 -14.52
C ASP A 124 -5.92 18.62 -13.19
N ARG A 125 -5.08 18.92 -12.17
CA ARG A 125 -5.10 18.21 -10.87
C ARG A 125 -6.44 18.26 -10.12
N ASN A 126 -7.34 19.17 -10.50
CA ASN A 126 -8.66 19.35 -9.92
C ASN A 126 -9.81 18.91 -10.85
N GLN A 127 -9.55 18.00 -11.79
CA GLN A 127 -10.59 17.36 -12.59
C GLN A 127 -11.35 16.31 -11.77
N LEU A 128 -12.06 16.78 -10.74
CA LEU A 128 -12.85 16.01 -9.77
C LEU A 128 -14.24 16.64 -9.64
N ASN A 129 -15.25 15.81 -9.34
CA ASN A 129 -16.60 16.29 -9.05
C ASN A 129 -16.73 16.83 -7.62
N ASP A 130 -15.82 16.43 -6.72
CA ASP A 130 -15.81 16.85 -5.32
C ASP A 130 -14.93 18.10 -5.12
N PRO A 131 -15.52 19.31 -4.92
CA PRO A 131 -14.77 20.53 -4.70
C PRO A 131 -13.95 20.52 -3.41
N HIS A 132 -14.37 19.75 -2.38
CA HIS A 132 -13.66 19.65 -1.10
C HIS A 132 -12.30 18.95 -1.25
N LYS A 133 -12.09 18.23 -2.35
CA LYS A 133 -10.81 17.58 -2.69
C LYS A 133 -9.92 18.39 -3.62
N TYR A 134 -10.30 19.62 -3.95
CA TYR A 134 -9.48 20.47 -4.81
C TYR A 134 -8.18 20.85 -4.09
N MET A 135 -7.09 20.62 -4.79
CA MET A 135 -5.74 20.95 -4.31
C MET A 135 -5.37 22.38 -4.71
N PRO A 136 -5.08 23.27 -3.76
CA PRO A 136 -4.58 24.62 -4.03
C PRO A 136 -3.27 24.61 -4.81
N ARG A 137 -2.88 25.78 -5.34
CA ARG A 137 -1.54 25.98 -5.91
C ARG A 137 -0.48 25.88 -4.83
N GLY A 138 0.72 25.46 -5.23
CA GLY A 138 1.88 25.50 -4.36
C GLY A 138 2.33 26.93 -4.09
N TYR A 139 2.81 27.20 -2.87
CA TYR A 139 3.27 28.53 -2.47
C TYR A 139 4.42 28.44 -1.45
N THR A 140 5.12 29.57 -1.26
CA THR A 140 6.18 29.68 -0.26
C THR A 140 5.74 30.52 0.93
N ILE A 141 6.23 30.19 2.12
CA ILE A 141 5.94 30.87 3.38
C ILE A 141 7.21 31.46 4.00
N SER A 142 7.04 32.45 4.88
CA SER A 142 8.13 33.03 5.66
C SER A 142 8.65 32.07 6.73
N LYS A 143 9.84 32.36 7.28
CA LYS A 143 10.45 31.62 8.39
C LYS A 143 9.49 31.50 9.58
N ASP A 144 8.86 32.59 9.98
CA ASP A 144 7.97 32.63 11.15
C ASP A 144 6.74 31.72 10.96
N LYS A 145 6.20 31.68 9.75
CA LYS A 145 5.06 30.81 9.42
C LYS A 145 5.40 29.33 9.34
N VAL A 146 6.69 28.95 9.28
CA VAL A 146 7.08 27.52 9.36
C VAL A 146 6.69 26.92 10.69
N GLN A 147 6.71 27.72 11.77
CA GLN A 147 6.34 27.27 13.12
C GLN A 147 4.87 26.83 13.22
N ASP A 148 3.97 27.42 12.43
CA ASP A 148 2.55 27.05 12.40
C ASP A 148 2.35 25.62 11.87
N TYR A 149 3.26 25.15 11.01
CA TYR A 149 3.21 23.84 10.36
C TYR A 149 4.13 22.82 11.02
N ILE A 150 5.30 23.26 11.51
CA ILE A 150 6.33 22.40 12.09
C ILE A 150 6.78 23.05 13.40
N PRO A 151 6.06 22.78 14.51
CA PRO A 151 6.31 23.44 15.78
C PRO A 151 7.73 23.23 16.31
N GLY A 152 8.39 24.31 16.73
CA GLY A 152 9.74 24.27 17.28
C GLY A 152 10.86 23.97 16.27
N TYR A 153 10.55 23.90 14.96
CA TYR A 153 11.57 23.60 13.96
C TYR A 153 12.48 24.82 13.71
N GLU A 154 13.69 24.74 14.24
CA GLU A 154 14.71 25.75 14.02
C GLU A 154 15.98 25.11 13.47
N LYS A 155 16.47 25.57 12.36
CA LYS A 155 17.77 25.17 11.79
C LYS A 155 18.51 26.38 11.27
N TYR A 156 19.85 26.28 11.33
CA TYR A 156 20.74 27.29 10.75
C TYR A 156 20.41 27.54 9.28
N ASN A 157 20.35 28.82 8.87
CA ASN A 157 19.99 29.25 7.53
C ASN A 157 18.55 28.95 7.09
N LEU A 158 17.63 28.60 7.98
CA LEU A 158 16.20 28.53 7.68
C LEU A 158 15.69 29.91 7.26
N ASN A 159 15.09 30.01 6.04
CA ASN A 159 14.59 31.27 5.51
C ASN A 159 13.10 31.25 5.12
N GLY A 160 12.45 30.11 5.29
CA GLY A 160 11.02 29.93 5.01
C GLY A 160 10.66 28.47 4.76
N GLY A 161 9.56 28.26 4.07
CA GLY A 161 9.08 26.95 3.65
C GLY A 161 8.41 26.99 2.29
N ALA A 162 8.30 25.82 1.67
CA ALA A 162 7.51 25.57 0.47
C ALA A 162 6.37 24.64 0.83
N ILE A 163 5.16 24.93 0.33
CA ILE A 163 3.97 24.14 0.55
C ILE A 163 3.41 23.70 -0.80
N TRP A 164 3.12 22.42 -0.93
CA TRP A 164 2.36 21.84 -2.04
C TRP A 164 1.38 20.80 -1.50
N TYR A 165 0.59 20.19 -2.37
CA TYR A 165 -0.39 19.20 -1.98
C TYR A 165 -0.08 17.86 -2.65
N ASP A 166 0.00 16.82 -1.84
CA ASP A 166 -0.08 15.43 -2.24
C ASP A 166 -1.39 14.81 -1.70
N CYS A 167 -1.54 13.49 -1.72
CA CYS A 167 -2.67 12.85 -1.07
C CYS A 167 -2.19 11.86 -0.02
N GLN A 168 -3.02 11.68 0.99
CA GLN A 168 -2.88 10.61 1.97
C GLN A 168 -3.95 9.55 1.71
N CYS A 169 -3.58 8.30 1.88
CA CYS A 169 -4.51 7.20 1.96
C CYS A 169 -4.85 6.95 3.44
N TYR A 170 -6.13 7.01 3.78
CA TYR A 170 -6.60 6.75 5.14
C TYR A 170 -6.19 5.35 5.60
N ASN A 171 -6.41 4.35 4.71
CA ASN A 171 -6.07 2.95 4.95
C ASN A 171 -5.69 2.30 3.60
N THR A 172 -4.38 2.02 3.41
CA THR A 172 -3.87 1.42 2.16
C THR A 172 -4.30 -0.02 2.00
N GLU A 173 -4.53 -0.72 3.10
CA GLU A 173 -5.00 -2.09 3.16
C GLU A 173 -6.45 -2.17 2.65
N ARG A 174 -7.32 -1.26 3.11
CA ARG A 174 -8.70 -1.11 2.63
C ARG A 174 -8.77 -0.70 1.17
N LEU A 175 -7.89 0.22 0.73
CA LEU A 175 -7.82 0.62 -0.69
C LEU A 175 -7.46 -0.58 -1.58
N LEU A 176 -6.46 -1.36 -1.18
CA LEU A 176 -6.08 -2.58 -1.90
C LEU A 176 -7.23 -3.59 -1.91
N LEU A 177 -7.84 -3.83 -0.76
CA LEU A 177 -8.96 -4.77 -0.63
C LEU A 177 -10.18 -4.33 -1.44
N SER A 178 -10.43 -3.01 -1.57
CA SER A 178 -11.49 -2.48 -2.42
C SER A 178 -11.29 -2.87 -3.89
N PHE A 179 -10.04 -2.93 -4.39
CA PHE A 179 -9.76 -3.48 -5.72
C PHE A 179 -10.08 -4.97 -5.82
N VAL A 180 -9.71 -5.77 -4.79
CA VAL A 180 -10.00 -7.21 -4.76
C VAL A 180 -11.50 -7.46 -4.80
N ILE A 181 -12.26 -6.79 -3.90
CA ILE A 181 -13.72 -6.93 -3.80
C ILE A 181 -14.38 -6.49 -5.12
N SER A 182 -13.94 -5.36 -5.68
CA SER A 182 -14.46 -4.86 -6.96
C SER A 182 -14.22 -5.85 -8.10
N SER A 183 -13.03 -6.49 -8.13
CA SER A 183 -12.72 -7.53 -9.14
C SER A 183 -13.60 -8.76 -8.95
N ALA A 184 -13.76 -9.23 -7.71
CA ALA A 184 -14.59 -10.40 -7.41
C ALA A 184 -16.07 -10.15 -7.73
N ASN A 185 -16.61 -8.97 -7.38
CA ASN A 185 -17.98 -8.58 -7.70
C ASN A 185 -18.25 -8.48 -9.21
N ASN A 186 -17.20 -8.30 -10.02
CA ASN A 186 -17.27 -8.30 -11.47
C ASN A 186 -16.83 -9.63 -12.10
N GLY A 187 -16.73 -10.71 -11.33
CA GLY A 187 -16.57 -12.07 -11.81
C GLY A 187 -15.15 -12.63 -11.80
N ALA A 188 -14.19 -11.98 -11.16
CA ALA A 188 -12.89 -12.60 -10.90
C ALA A 188 -13.00 -13.67 -9.81
N ASP A 189 -12.31 -14.79 -9.99
CA ASP A 189 -12.12 -15.77 -8.94
C ASP A 189 -10.84 -15.40 -8.17
N VAL A 190 -10.97 -15.15 -6.86
CA VAL A 190 -9.88 -14.67 -6.02
C VAL A 190 -9.62 -15.65 -4.88
N ALA A 191 -8.33 -15.88 -4.56
CA ALA A 191 -7.97 -16.68 -3.39
C ALA A 191 -6.65 -16.21 -2.78
N ASN A 192 -6.67 -15.98 -1.47
CA ASN A 192 -5.48 -15.82 -0.66
C ASN A 192 -4.96 -17.19 -0.19
N TYR A 193 -3.72 -17.22 0.33
CA TYR A 193 -3.05 -18.44 0.82
C TYR A 193 -2.89 -19.53 -0.25
N VAL A 194 -2.74 -19.15 -1.52
CA VAL A 194 -2.46 -20.03 -2.66
C VAL A 194 -1.09 -19.70 -3.23
N LYS A 195 -0.11 -20.58 -2.99
CA LYS A 195 1.29 -20.41 -3.37
C LYS A 195 1.59 -21.14 -4.68
N VAL A 196 2.23 -20.44 -5.63
CA VAL A 196 2.77 -21.07 -6.83
C VAL A 196 3.97 -21.94 -6.45
N VAL A 197 3.92 -23.22 -6.81
CA VAL A 197 4.99 -24.22 -6.61
C VAL A 197 5.57 -24.74 -7.92
N GLY A 198 4.91 -24.48 -9.07
CA GLY A 198 5.41 -24.86 -10.38
C GLY A 198 4.65 -24.19 -11.52
N LEU A 199 5.19 -24.31 -12.74
CA LEU A 199 4.55 -23.88 -13.98
C LEU A 199 4.13 -25.10 -14.78
N LEU A 200 2.91 -25.10 -15.30
CA LEU A 200 2.44 -26.08 -16.27
C LEU A 200 2.87 -25.62 -17.66
N LYS A 201 3.54 -26.48 -18.41
CA LYS A 201 4.07 -26.16 -19.75
C LYS A 201 3.62 -27.16 -20.79
N ASN A 202 3.45 -26.65 -22.01
CA ASN A 202 3.35 -27.43 -23.21
C ASN A 202 4.38 -26.84 -24.19
N ASP A 203 5.47 -27.55 -24.42
CA ASP A 203 6.66 -27.08 -25.14
C ASP A 203 7.19 -25.74 -24.55
N ASP A 204 7.27 -24.71 -25.39
CA ASP A 204 7.73 -23.36 -25.02
C ASP A 204 6.61 -22.44 -24.51
N ARG A 205 5.44 -23.01 -24.19
CA ARG A 205 4.29 -22.24 -23.71
C ARG A 205 3.91 -22.60 -22.28
N VAL A 206 3.74 -21.61 -21.44
CA VAL A 206 3.10 -21.76 -20.11
C VAL A 206 1.57 -21.81 -20.31
N ILE A 207 0.95 -22.86 -19.79
CA ILE A 207 -0.50 -23.14 -19.92
C ILE A 207 -1.23 -23.18 -18.58
N GLY A 208 -0.54 -22.86 -17.49
CA GLY A 208 -1.10 -22.85 -16.14
C GLY A 208 -0.06 -22.89 -15.06
N LEU A 209 -0.53 -23.12 -13.84
CA LEU A 209 0.25 -23.13 -12.62
C LEU A 209 -0.03 -24.40 -11.82
N LYS A 210 1.00 -24.97 -11.19
CA LYS A 210 0.89 -25.87 -10.06
C LYS A 210 0.96 -25.03 -8.79
N VAL A 211 -0.04 -25.15 -7.93
CA VAL A 211 -0.18 -24.32 -6.73
C VAL A 211 -0.41 -25.18 -5.50
N GLN A 212 -0.14 -24.61 -4.33
CA GLN A 212 -0.37 -25.22 -3.03
C GLN A 212 -1.23 -24.30 -2.17
N ASP A 213 -2.29 -24.81 -1.60
CA ASP A 213 -2.99 -24.17 -0.49
C ASP A 213 -2.09 -24.18 0.76
N THR A 214 -1.64 -23.02 1.20
CA THR A 214 -0.71 -22.91 2.33
C THR A 214 -1.40 -23.12 3.69
N LEU A 215 -2.74 -23.20 3.74
CA LEU A 215 -3.52 -23.48 4.95
C LEU A 215 -3.67 -25.00 5.19
N THR A 216 -3.83 -25.78 4.12
CA THR A 216 -4.06 -27.24 4.19
C THR A 216 -2.86 -28.05 3.72
N GLY A 217 -1.97 -27.47 2.90
CA GLY A 217 -0.88 -28.17 2.24
C GLY A 217 -1.29 -28.89 0.94
N GLU A 218 -2.56 -28.85 0.54
CA GLU A 218 -3.07 -29.51 -0.66
C GLU A 218 -2.53 -28.83 -1.93
N GLU A 219 -2.11 -29.63 -2.93
CA GLU A 219 -1.64 -29.17 -4.21
C GLU A 219 -2.71 -29.39 -5.29
N PHE A 220 -2.85 -28.42 -6.20
CA PHE A 220 -3.76 -28.51 -7.35
C PHE A 220 -3.23 -27.69 -8.53
N GLU A 221 -3.90 -27.77 -9.66
CA GLU A 221 -3.52 -27.08 -10.89
C GLU A 221 -4.55 -25.99 -11.24
N ILE A 222 -4.06 -24.87 -11.78
CA ILE A 222 -4.90 -23.82 -12.37
C ILE A 222 -4.50 -23.64 -13.82
N ARG A 223 -5.44 -23.82 -14.75
CA ARG A 223 -5.19 -23.66 -16.18
C ARG A 223 -5.44 -22.22 -16.64
N SER A 224 -4.58 -21.72 -17.52
CA SER A 224 -4.67 -20.36 -18.03
C SER A 224 -4.00 -20.20 -19.37
N LYS A 225 -4.54 -19.30 -20.19
CA LYS A 225 -3.91 -18.91 -21.47
C LYS A 225 -2.70 -18.00 -21.26
N ILE A 226 -2.74 -17.13 -20.24
CA ILE A 226 -1.67 -16.20 -19.87
C ILE A 226 -1.53 -16.15 -18.36
N ILE A 227 -0.28 -16.16 -17.88
CA ILE A 227 0.08 -15.90 -16.51
C ILE A 227 0.70 -14.51 -16.40
N VAL A 228 0.22 -13.69 -15.46
CA VAL A 228 0.85 -12.42 -15.10
C VAL A 228 1.48 -12.55 -13.72
N ASN A 229 2.81 -12.55 -13.69
CA ASN A 229 3.60 -12.60 -12.47
C ASN A 229 3.72 -11.19 -11.87
N ASN A 230 2.91 -10.88 -10.87
CA ASN A 230 2.88 -9.65 -10.08
C ASN A 230 3.36 -9.90 -8.63
N SER A 231 4.18 -10.92 -8.40
CA SER A 231 4.58 -11.36 -7.06
C SER A 231 5.60 -10.45 -6.35
N GLY A 232 5.81 -9.22 -6.86
CA GLY A 232 6.63 -8.19 -6.22
C GLY A 232 8.06 -8.66 -5.93
N PRO A 233 8.53 -8.66 -4.67
CA PRO A 233 9.88 -9.10 -4.33
C PRO A 233 10.18 -10.57 -4.67
N TRP A 234 9.16 -11.38 -4.91
CA TRP A 234 9.28 -12.82 -5.23
C TRP A 234 9.18 -13.13 -6.72
N VAL A 235 9.25 -12.14 -7.61
CA VAL A 235 9.14 -12.37 -9.07
C VAL A 235 10.15 -13.39 -9.56
N ASP A 236 11.39 -13.34 -9.10
CA ASP A 236 12.44 -14.29 -9.48
C ASP A 236 12.17 -15.72 -8.97
N LYS A 237 11.52 -15.87 -7.80
CA LYS A 237 11.14 -17.19 -7.27
C LYS A 237 10.06 -17.87 -8.10
N VAL A 238 9.12 -17.13 -8.65
CA VAL A 238 8.13 -17.67 -9.60
C VAL A 238 8.83 -18.08 -10.89
N LEU A 239 9.83 -17.31 -11.34
CA LEU A 239 10.60 -17.57 -12.54
C LEU A 239 11.61 -18.73 -12.38
N GLU A 240 12.04 -19.06 -11.16
CA GLU A 240 12.90 -20.23 -10.88
C GLU A 240 12.27 -21.56 -11.34
N ASN A 241 10.96 -21.62 -11.43
CA ASN A 241 10.20 -22.76 -11.97
C ASN A 241 10.21 -22.81 -13.50
N LEU A 242 10.76 -21.81 -14.18
CA LEU A 242 11.13 -21.88 -15.59
C LEU A 242 12.48 -22.61 -15.68
N ASN A 243 12.57 -23.67 -16.50
CA ASN A 243 13.84 -24.38 -16.73
C ASN A 243 14.99 -23.40 -17.02
N SER A 244 16.20 -23.73 -16.61
CA SER A 244 17.47 -22.98 -16.50
C SER A 244 17.94 -22.14 -17.70
N LYS A 245 17.16 -21.99 -18.78
CA LYS A 245 17.48 -21.17 -19.94
C LYS A 245 16.99 -19.72 -19.83
N VAL A 246 16.09 -19.41 -18.86
CA VAL A 246 15.60 -18.05 -18.65
C VAL A 246 16.56 -17.34 -17.70
N PRO A 247 17.20 -16.24 -18.12
CA PRO A 247 18.00 -15.44 -17.21
C PRO A 247 17.15 -14.99 -16.02
N ARG A 248 17.60 -15.29 -14.80
CA ARG A 248 17.03 -14.67 -13.62
C ARG A 248 17.16 -13.16 -13.79
N GLN A 249 16.10 -12.43 -13.57
CA GLN A 249 16.13 -10.96 -13.72
C GLN A 249 17.03 -10.32 -12.65
N ASN A 250 17.45 -11.06 -11.62
CA ASN A 250 18.35 -10.66 -10.53
C ASN A 250 18.06 -9.24 -10.04
N PHE A 251 16.79 -8.97 -9.72
CA PHE A 251 16.40 -7.68 -9.19
C PHE A 251 17.06 -7.46 -7.83
N ARG A 252 17.93 -6.46 -7.77
CA ARG A 252 18.45 -6.02 -6.48
C ARG A 252 17.30 -5.37 -5.68
N LEU A 253 17.19 -5.71 -4.43
CA LEU A 253 16.16 -5.20 -3.54
C LEU A 253 16.76 -4.27 -2.48
N SER A 254 16.01 -3.24 -2.16
CA SER A 254 16.18 -2.43 -0.98
C SER A 254 15.09 -2.77 0.02
N THR A 255 15.42 -2.89 1.28
CA THR A 255 14.41 -2.79 2.34
C THR A 255 13.85 -1.38 2.39
N ALA A 256 12.63 -1.24 2.90
CA ALA A 256 11.95 0.03 3.05
C ALA A 256 11.20 -0.01 4.39
N MET A 257 11.75 0.65 5.42
CA MET A 257 11.15 0.68 6.75
C MET A 257 10.53 2.05 7.04
N ASN A 258 9.33 2.05 7.61
CA ASN A 258 8.69 3.22 8.20
C ASN A 258 8.34 2.90 9.66
N ILE A 259 8.43 3.88 10.55
CA ILE A 259 8.01 3.74 11.95
C ILE A 259 6.72 4.51 12.22
N VAL A 260 5.90 3.99 13.13
CA VAL A 260 4.69 4.65 13.63
C VAL A 260 4.96 5.12 15.06
N VAL A 261 4.69 6.40 15.30
CA VAL A 261 4.85 7.05 16.60
C VAL A 261 3.47 7.38 17.17
N ASN A 262 3.22 7.04 18.43
CA ASN A 262 1.93 7.14 19.12
C ASN A 262 1.53 8.56 19.52
N ARG A 263 1.95 9.56 18.77
CA ARG A 263 1.51 10.96 18.92
C ARG A 263 1.52 11.72 17.61
N LYS A 264 0.68 12.73 17.52
CA LYS A 264 0.70 13.69 16.41
C LYS A 264 1.85 14.67 16.58
N LEU A 265 2.89 14.55 15.77
CA LEU A 265 4.00 15.51 15.72
C LEU A 265 3.64 16.76 14.90
N LEU A 266 2.73 16.60 13.95
CA LEU A 266 2.23 17.64 13.05
C LEU A 266 0.69 17.58 13.03
N ASN A 267 0.03 18.73 12.87
CA ASN A 267 -1.43 18.79 12.98
C ASN A 267 -2.15 18.24 11.74
N HIS A 268 -2.11 18.97 10.62
CA HIS A 268 -2.89 18.67 9.42
C HIS A 268 -2.03 18.62 8.15
N ASN A 269 -0.73 18.59 8.28
CA ASN A 269 0.22 18.60 7.18
C ASN A 269 1.28 17.52 7.35
N ALA A 270 1.73 16.97 6.25
CA ALA A 270 2.98 16.22 6.22
C ALA A 270 4.17 17.20 6.13
N ALA A 271 5.35 16.75 6.51
CA ALA A 271 6.58 17.52 6.36
C ALA A 271 7.73 16.68 5.80
N GLY A 272 8.51 17.30 4.91
CA GLY A 272 9.79 16.77 4.44
C GLY A 272 10.94 17.42 5.20
N LEU A 273 11.52 16.72 6.19
CA LEU A 273 12.57 17.24 7.05
C LEU A 273 13.90 16.57 6.73
N SER A 274 14.99 17.36 6.68
CA SER A 274 16.32 16.81 6.38
C SER A 274 17.19 16.79 7.64
N GLY A 275 17.85 15.66 7.87
CA GLY A 275 18.81 15.48 8.94
C GLY A 275 20.11 14.83 8.44
N PRO A 276 21.23 15.06 9.17
CA PRO A 276 22.47 14.36 8.91
C PRO A 276 22.33 12.89 9.31
N TYR A 277 22.98 12.01 8.57
CA TYR A 277 23.21 10.63 8.95
C TYR A 277 24.66 10.23 8.67
N LYS A 278 25.15 9.22 9.35
CA LYS A 278 26.51 8.70 9.17
C LYS A 278 26.48 7.49 8.25
N TYR A 279 27.40 7.43 7.32
CA TYR A 279 27.64 6.28 6.46
C TYR A 279 29.10 5.85 6.57
N VAL A 280 29.34 4.58 6.86
CA VAL A 280 30.67 3.98 6.88
C VAL A 280 30.94 3.39 5.50
N ARG A 281 31.96 3.92 4.81
CA ARG A 281 32.38 3.46 3.48
C ARG A 281 33.13 2.13 3.58
N GLU A 282 33.32 1.47 2.47
CA GLU A 282 34.07 0.20 2.40
C GLU A 282 35.51 0.32 2.90
N ASP A 283 36.13 1.49 2.78
CA ASP A 283 37.47 1.80 3.28
C ASP A 283 37.51 2.11 4.79
N GLY A 284 36.38 2.03 5.48
CA GLY A 284 36.22 2.35 6.88
C GLY A 284 36.08 3.85 7.19
N SER A 285 36.15 4.74 6.21
CA SER A 285 35.96 6.18 6.42
C SER A 285 34.49 6.49 6.71
N VAL A 286 34.23 7.41 7.66
CA VAL A 286 32.89 7.85 8.01
C VAL A 286 32.55 9.12 7.24
N TYR A 287 31.48 9.05 6.44
CA TYR A 287 30.93 10.18 5.73
C TYR A 287 29.65 10.67 6.38
N GLN A 288 29.53 11.98 6.55
CA GLN A 288 28.28 12.60 7.02
C GLN A 288 27.46 13.06 5.82
N ALA A 289 26.38 12.33 5.54
CA ALA A 289 25.42 12.63 4.50
C ALA A 289 24.17 13.30 5.07
N PHE A 290 23.26 13.75 4.20
CA PHE A 290 21.96 14.29 4.57
C PHE A 290 20.88 13.54 3.82
N ARG A 291 19.88 13.06 4.54
CA ARG A 291 18.67 12.49 3.93
C ARG A 291 17.43 13.26 4.33
N MET A 292 16.43 13.22 3.48
CA MET A 292 15.12 13.78 3.74
C MET A 292 14.18 12.66 4.18
N LEU A 293 13.52 12.88 5.31
CA LEU A 293 12.51 12.01 5.87
C LEU A 293 11.15 12.69 5.79
N PHE A 294 10.12 11.90 5.52
CA PHE A 294 8.74 12.36 5.57
C PHE A 294 8.12 12.04 6.93
N PHE A 295 7.45 13.04 7.49
CA PHE A 295 6.63 12.94 8.68
C PHE A 295 5.19 13.14 8.24
N ALA A 296 4.38 12.12 8.31
CA ALA A 296 2.99 12.12 7.86
C ALA A 296 2.05 11.91 9.04
N PRO A 297 1.16 12.86 9.38
CA PRO A 297 0.11 12.60 10.36
C PRO A 297 -0.81 11.52 9.79
N TRP A 298 -1.21 10.57 10.61
CA TRP A 298 -2.08 9.49 10.19
C TRP A 298 -2.95 9.05 11.37
N ARG A 299 -4.25 9.34 11.30
CA ARG A 299 -5.16 9.18 12.44
C ARG A 299 -4.63 9.95 13.66
N ASP A 300 -4.42 9.29 14.80
CA ASP A 300 -3.84 9.90 16.01
C ASP A 300 -2.32 9.70 16.12
N TYR A 301 -1.70 9.16 15.09
CA TYR A 301 -0.28 8.81 15.03
C TYR A 301 0.48 9.68 14.05
N THR A 302 1.79 9.48 14.01
CA THR A 302 2.67 9.99 12.94
C THR A 302 3.43 8.82 12.32
N ILE A 303 3.34 8.64 11.01
CA ILE A 303 4.20 7.71 10.26
C ILE A 303 5.42 8.47 9.78
N ILE A 304 6.61 7.92 10.01
CA ILE A 304 7.88 8.54 9.62
C ILE A 304 8.65 7.57 8.73
N GLY A 305 9.10 8.05 7.59
CA GLY A 305 9.85 7.22 6.64
C GLY A 305 10.52 8.01 5.52
N THR A 306 11.19 7.29 4.68
CA THR A 306 11.42 5.83 4.65
C THR A 306 12.91 5.58 4.85
N ASN A 307 13.25 4.60 5.66
CA ASN A 307 14.62 4.10 5.75
C ASN A 307 14.84 3.06 4.64
N HIS A 308 15.85 3.25 3.80
CA HIS A 308 16.22 2.35 2.72
C HIS A 308 17.60 1.76 2.96
N LEU A 309 17.70 0.42 2.99
CA LEU A 309 18.96 -0.31 3.10
C LEU A 309 19.07 -1.34 1.97
N VAL A 310 20.28 -1.63 1.53
CA VAL A 310 20.51 -2.70 0.55
C VAL A 310 20.19 -4.04 1.19
N TYR A 311 19.34 -4.84 0.53
CA TYR A 311 19.02 -6.18 0.99
C TYR A 311 19.98 -7.20 0.41
N ASN A 312 20.68 -7.91 1.27
CA ASN A 312 21.67 -8.95 0.89
C ASN A 312 21.22 -10.37 1.29
N GLY A 313 19.98 -10.54 1.79
CA GLY A 313 19.44 -11.86 2.14
C GLY A 313 19.15 -12.72 0.91
N LYS A 314 19.03 -14.03 1.13
CA LYS A 314 18.76 -15.02 0.06
C LYS A 314 17.30 -15.03 -0.40
N SER A 315 16.38 -14.66 0.49
CA SER A 315 14.94 -14.67 0.21
C SER A 315 14.25 -13.51 0.91
N PRO A 316 13.33 -12.80 0.23
CA PRO A 316 12.51 -11.80 0.90
C PRO A 316 11.71 -12.33 2.12
N ASP A 317 11.49 -13.65 2.20
CA ASP A 317 10.81 -14.28 3.34
C ASP A 317 11.65 -14.26 4.64
N GLU A 318 12.94 -14.03 4.55
CA GLU A 318 13.86 -14.00 5.70
C GLU A 318 13.94 -12.63 6.37
N TYR A 319 13.48 -11.58 5.68
CA TYR A 319 13.57 -10.22 6.22
C TYR A 319 12.57 -9.98 7.34
N LYS A 320 13.11 -9.50 8.43
CA LYS A 320 12.36 -8.91 9.54
C LYS A 320 13.06 -7.64 9.95
N VAL A 321 12.29 -6.63 10.30
CA VAL A 321 12.83 -5.40 10.87
C VAL A 321 13.47 -5.73 12.21
N THR A 322 14.72 -5.30 12.42
CA THR A 322 15.45 -5.54 13.66
C THR A 322 15.33 -4.36 14.62
N GLU A 323 15.56 -4.62 15.91
CA GLU A 323 15.58 -3.55 16.91
C GLU A 323 16.72 -2.54 16.61
N GLU A 324 17.87 -3.00 16.12
CA GLU A 324 19.00 -2.15 15.72
C GLU A 324 18.59 -1.20 14.57
N GLU A 325 17.91 -1.72 13.53
CA GLU A 325 17.40 -0.88 12.42
C GLU A 325 16.46 0.22 12.92
N ILE A 326 15.59 -0.08 13.90
CA ILE A 326 14.66 0.89 14.48
C ILE A 326 15.42 1.96 15.25
N GLN A 327 16.39 1.57 16.11
CA GLN A 327 17.16 2.50 16.92
C GLN A 327 18.03 3.42 16.07
N ASP A 328 18.73 2.88 15.06
CA ASP A 328 19.53 3.66 14.14
C ASP A 328 18.66 4.65 13.34
N PHE A 329 17.51 4.20 12.86
CA PHE A 329 16.59 5.07 12.15
C PHE A 329 16.01 6.16 13.05
N LEU A 330 15.73 5.85 14.33
CA LEU A 330 15.23 6.81 15.31
C LEU A 330 16.25 7.91 15.61
N LEU A 331 17.55 7.59 15.63
CA LEU A 331 18.61 8.61 15.72
C LEU A 331 18.54 9.60 14.54
N ASP A 332 18.39 9.09 13.32
CA ASP A 332 18.28 9.94 12.13
C ASP A 332 17.00 10.80 12.12
N VAL A 333 15.89 10.24 12.58
CA VAL A 333 14.62 10.94 12.76
C VAL A 333 14.78 12.09 13.75
N ASN A 334 15.41 11.85 14.90
CA ASN A 334 15.68 12.87 15.91
C ASN A 334 16.70 13.92 15.43
N HIS A 335 17.65 13.56 14.58
CA HIS A 335 18.51 14.54 13.90
C HIS A 335 17.75 15.41 12.89
N ALA A 336 16.75 14.85 12.22
CA ALA A 336 15.92 15.60 11.28
C ALA A 336 14.96 16.57 12.01
N TYR A 337 14.37 16.14 13.14
CA TYR A 337 13.46 16.93 13.96
C TYR A 337 13.81 16.84 15.45
N PRO A 338 14.86 17.57 15.93
CA PRO A 338 15.38 17.41 17.29
C PRO A 338 14.38 17.73 18.41
N VAL A 339 13.49 18.69 18.17
CA VAL A 339 12.48 19.12 19.17
C VAL A 339 11.46 18.01 19.44
N ALA A 340 11.21 17.15 18.48
CA ALA A 340 10.31 16.01 18.66
C ALA A 340 10.84 15.04 19.72
N ASN A 341 12.18 14.85 19.82
CA ASN A 341 12.87 14.04 20.83
C ASN A 341 12.17 12.69 21.07
N ILE A 342 11.89 11.98 19.99
CA ILE A 342 11.10 10.74 19.98
C ILE A 342 11.88 9.65 20.72
N LYS A 343 11.22 8.99 21.68
CA LYS A 343 11.77 7.86 22.42
C LYS A 343 11.39 6.54 21.77
N ARG A 344 12.18 5.48 22.06
CA ARG A 344 11.90 4.13 21.50
C ARG A 344 10.52 3.60 21.89
N GLU A 345 10.10 3.84 23.11
CA GLU A 345 8.77 3.43 23.64
C GLU A 345 7.58 4.14 22.96
N GLU A 346 7.81 5.25 22.27
CA GLU A 346 6.79 5.93 21.48
C GLU A 346 6.61 5.29 20.09
N VAL A 347 7.54 4.43 19.65
CA VAL A 347 7.45 3.68 18.40
C VAL A 347 6.64 2.42 18.65
N THR A 348 5.35 2.47 18.28
CA THR A 348 4.36 1.40 18.55
C THR A 348 4.23 0.39 17.42
N PHE A 349 4.62 0.77 16.19
CA PHE A 349 4.62 -0.12 15.04
C PHE A 349 5.75 0.23 14.06
N PHE A 350 6.09 -0.74 13.23
CA PHE A 350 7.07 -0.58 12.16
C PHE A 350 6.65 -1.36 10.93
N TYR A 351 6.66 -0.69 9.79
CA TYR A 351 6.35 -1.29 8.50
C TYR A 351 7.65 -1.64 7.79
N GLY A 352 7.82 -2.91 7.40
CA GLY A 352 8.97 -3.38 6.63
C GLY A 352 8.55 -3.94 5.28
N GLY A 353 9.09 -3.41 4.20
CA GLY A 353 8.78 -3.84 2.83
C GLY A 353 10.02 -3.83 1.94
N PHE A 354 9.81 -4.08 0.64
CA PHE A 354 10.88 -4.11 -0.34
C PHE A 354 10.56 -3.23 -1.54
N LEU A 355 11.58 -2.60 -2.08
CA LEU A 355 11.53 -1.90 -3.37
C LEU A 355 12.68 -2.34 -4.27
N PRO A 356 12.45 -2.43 -5.59
CA PRO A 356 13.54 -2.66 -6.53
C PRO A 356 14.50 -1.47 -6.54
N MET A 357 15.81 -1.77 -6.47
CA MET A 357 16.86 -0.77 -6.51
C MET A 357 17.73 -0.90 -7.75
N ALA A 358 18.16 0.23 -8.28
CA ALA A 358 19.08 0.32 -9.41
C ALA A 358 20.54 0.19 -8.94
N SER A 359 20.91 0.94 -7.87
CA SER A 359 22.28 0.98 -7.37
C SER A 359 22.33 1.54 -5.95
N GLN A 360 23.52 1.61 -5.39
CA GLN A 360 23.83 2.35 -4.16
C GLN A 360 24.91 3.38 -4.49
N ASN A 361 24.76 4.57 -3.95
CA ASN A 361 25.81 5.60 -4.06
C ASN A 361 27.00 5.18 -3.17
N PRO A 362 28.19 4.95 -3.72
CA PRO A 362 29.32 4.46 -2.95
C PRO A 362 29.88 5.50 -1.96
N GLU A 363 29.62 6.79 -2.19
CA GLU A 363 30.11 7.86 -1.32
C GLU A 363 29.19 8.13 -0.12
N THR A 364 27.86 8.08 -0.35
CA THR A 364 26.88 8.46 0.66
C THR A 364 26.13 7.27 1.27
N GLY A 365 26.23 6.07 0.66
CA GLY A 365 25.45 4.91 1.05
C GLY A 365 23.97 4.98 0.65
N GLU A 366 23.54 6.08 0.03
CA GLU A 366 22.13 6.25 -0.37
C GLU A 366 21.72 5.20 -1.39
N VAL A 367 20.62 4.52 -1.13
CA VAL A 367 20.00 3.58 -2.07
C VAL A 367 19.31 4.37 -3.18
N ILE A 368 19.66 4.02 -4.41
CA ILE A 368 19.03 4.56 -5.62
C ILE A 368 18.01 3.55 -6.11
N LEU A 369 16.73 3.87 -5.93
CA LEU A 369 15.63 3.01 -6.34
C LEU A 369 15.46 3.01 -7.87
N GLU A 370 14.88 1.93 -8.40
CA GLU A 370 14.45 1.89 -9.81
C GLU A 370 13.45 3.03 -10.09
N ASN A 371 13.63 3.68 -11.23
CA ASN A 371 12.83 4.84 -11.58
C ASN A 371 11.53 4.48 -12.29
N HIS A 372 11.54 3.44 -13.12
CA HIS A 372 10.42 3.06 -13.96
C HIS A 372 10.03 1.60 -13.72
N TYR A 373 8.72 1.32 -13.81
CA TYR A 373 8.24 -0.05 -13.84
C TYR A 373 8.72 -0.78 -15.10
N LYS A 374 8.73 -2.10 -15.06
CA LYS A 374 9.09 -2.94 -16.20
C LYS A 374 8.01 -3.99 -16.42
N ILE A 375 7.63 -4.21 -17.68
CA ILE A 375 6.74 -5.29 -18.11
C ILE A 375 7.54 -6.16 -19.07
N TYR A 376 7.78 -7.40 -18.66
CA TYR A 376 8.53 -8.39 -19.44
C TYR A 376 7.56 -9.34 -20.12
N ASP A 377 7.55 -9.34 -21.44
CA ASP A 377 6.91 -10.36 -22.25
C ASP A 377 7.94 -11.47 -22.54
N HIS A 378 7.83 -12.58 -21.81
CA HIS A 378 8.80 -13.67 -21.88
C HIS A 378 8.85 -14.37 -23.24
N SER A 379 7.84 -14.19 -24.11
CA SER A 379 7.91 -14.66 -25.49
C SER A 379 8.97 -13.92 -26.31
N LYS A 380 9.29 -12.69 -25.94
CA LYS A 380 10.29 -11.85 -26.62
C LYS A 380 11.68 -11.95 -26.00
N SER A 381 11.75 -12.05 -24.68
CA SER A 381 13.02 -12.08 -23.95
C SER A 381 13.58 -13.48 -23.77
N ASP A 382 12.72 -14.49 -23.63
CA ASP A 382 13.10 -15.81 -23.13
C ASP A 382 12.56 -16.95 -23.99
N TYR A 383 11.86 -16.64 -25.08
CA TYR A 383 11.19 -17.60 -25.96
C TYR A 383 10.16 -18.48 -25.25
N VAL A 384 9.55 -17.95 -24.18
CA VAL A 384 8.49 -18.63 -23.41
C VAL A 384 7.19 -17.87 -23.56
N ASP A 385 6.23 -18.41 -24.31
CA ASP A 385 4.90 -17.79 -24.45
C ASP A 385 3.99 -18.05 -23.25
N GLY A 386 2.95 -17.24 -23.11
CA GLY A 386 1.95 -17.38 -22.04
C GLY A 386 2.38 -16.80 -20.68
N LEU A 387 3.55 -16.15 -20.57
CA LEU A 387 4.05 -15.56 -19.33
C LEU A 387 4.43 -14.10 -19.51
N ILE A 388 3.95 -13.26 -18.59
CA ILE A 388 4.30 -11.84 -18.45
C ILE A 388 4.75 -11.60 -17.01
N THR A 389 5.84 -10.85 -16.80
CA THR A 389 6.27 -10.42 -15.44
C THR A 389 6.22 -8.91 -15.33
N VAL A 390 5.68 -8.41 -14.22
CA VAL A 390 5.59 -6.99 -13.90
C VAL A 390 6.42 -6.67 -12.66
N VAL A 391 7.35 -5.73 -12.82
CA VAL A 391 8.14 -5.19 -11.71
C VAL A 391 7.70 -3.76 -11.46
N GLY A 392 6.96 -3.57 -10.39
CA GLY A 392 6.46 -2.27 -9.97
C GLY A 392 7.43 -1.55 -9.06
N VAL A 393 7.40 -0.21 -9.08
CA VAL A 393 8.29 0.65 -8.29
C VAL A 393 7.55 1.61 -7.37
N LYS A 394 6.23 1.76 -7.53
CA LYS A 394 5.48 2.81 -6.85
C LYS A 394 3.98 2.48 -6.73
N TYR A 395 3.44 2.65 -5.52
CA TYR A 395 2.01 2.42 -5.26
C TYR A 395 1.10 3.31 -6.14
N THR A 396 1.40 4.61 -6.20
CA THR A 396 0.58 5.62 -6.89
C THR A 396 0.22 5.25 -8.33
N THR A 397 1.15 4.70 -9.10
CA THR A 397 0.98 4.45 -10.55
C THR A 397 0.59 3.02 -10.90
N ALA A 398 0.23 2.20 -9.90
CA ALA A 398 -0.06 0.78 -10.12
C ALA A 398 -1.21 0.55 -11.11
N ARG A 399 -2.27 1.38 -11.06
CA ARG A 399 -3.41 1.29 -11.98
C ARG A 399 -3.00 1.54 -13.45
N ASP A 400 -2.17 2.54 -13.71
CA ASP A 400 -1.68 2.82 -15.08
C ASP A 400 -0.79 1.68 -15.60
N VAL A 401 0.06 1.12 -14.74
CA VAL A 401 0.86 -0.07 -15.09
C VAL A 401 -0.03 -1.27 -15.37
N ALA A 402 -1.10 -1.44 -14.59
CA ALA A 402 -2.09 -2.50 -14.82
C ALA A 402 -2.76 -2.34 -16.19
N ARG A 403 -3.18 -1.13 -16.58
CA ARG A 403 -3.72 -0.85 -17.91
C ARG A 403 -2.77 -1.32 -19.01
N ASN A 404 -1.49 -0.92 -18.92
CA ASN A 404 -0.49 -1.30 -19.92
C ASN A 404 -0.22 -2.83 -19.93
N THR A 405 -0.31 -3.47 -18.77
CA THR A 405 -0.18 -4.93 -18.64
C THR A 405 -1.37 -5.64 -19.29
N VAL A 406 -2.58 -5.19 -19.02
CA VAL A 406 -3.80 -5.80 -19.60
C VAL A 406 -3.90 -5.53 -21.11
N ASP A 407 -3.44 -4.36 -21.59
CA ASP A 407 -3.30 -4.11 -23.03
C ASP A 407 -2.43 -5.18 -23.69
N LEU A 408 -1.30 -5.54 -23.07
CA LEU A 408 -0.43 -6.62 -23.56
C LEU A 408 -1.14 -7.99 -23.51
N VAL A 409 -1.84 -8.30 -22.40
CA VAL A 409 -2.63 -9.55 -22.26
C VAL A 409 -3.67 -9.67 -23.37
N VAL A 410 -4.47 -8.64 -23.60
CA VAL A 410 -5.50 -8.61 -24.64
C VAL A 410 -4.91 -8.81 -26.03
N ASN A 411 -3.79 -8.13 -26.31
CA ASN A 411 -3.07 -8.29 -27.59
C ASN A 411 -2.56 -9.73 -27.79
N LYS A 412 -2.01 -10.35 -26.75
CA LYS A 412 -1.52 -11.75 -26.83
C LYS A 412 -2.67 -12.76 -26.99
N LEU A 413 -3.83 -12.46 -26.42
CA LEU A 413 -5.04 -13.28 -26.60
C LEU A 413 -5.69 -13.08 -27.97
N ASN A 414 -5.21 -12.12 -28.76
CA ASN A 414 -5.83 -11.72 -30.04
C ASN A 414 -7.35 -11.48 -29.91
N ARG A 415 -7.75 -10.83 -28.80
CA ARG A 415 -9.16 -10.61 -28.44
C ARG A 415 -9.55 -9.15 -28.61
N LYS A 416 -10.73 -8.89 -29.18
CA LYS A 416 -11.34 -7.56 -29.09
C LYS A 416 -11.84 -7.35 -27.66
N SER A 417 -11.42 -6.28 -27.03
CA SER A 417 -11.77 -5.94 -25.66
C SER A 417 -12.20 -4.47 -25.58
N PRO A 418 -13.10 -4.10 -24.67
CA PRO A 418 -13.38 -2.70 -24.37
C PRO A 418 -12.12 -1.93 -23.96
N ARG A 419 -12.16 -0.59 -24.08
CA ARG A 419 -11.12 0.26 -23.49
C ARG A 419 -11.08 0.09 -21.98
N CYS A 420 -9.94 0.44 -21.38
CA CYS A 420 -9.83 0.58 -19.94
C CYS A 420 -10.78 1.67 -19.43
N ILE A 421 -11.59 1.35 -18.42
CA ILE A 421 -12.52 2.28 -17.75
C ILE A 421 -12.24 2.41 -16.24
N THR A 422 -11.12 1.90 -15.77
CA THR A 422 -10.75 1.91 -14.35
C THR A 422 -10.57 3.32 -13.77
N GLU A 423 -10.39 4.33 -14.61
CA GLU A 423 -10.28 5.73 -14.19
C GLU A 423 -11.62 6.35 -13.76
N GLU A 424 -12.71 5.79 -14.27
CA GLU A 424 -14.08 6.31 -14.15
C GLU A 424 -14.95 5.43 -13.24
N THR A 425 -14.55 4.17 -13.03
CA THR A 425 -15.35 3.17 -12.31
C THR A 425 -15.02 3.23 -10.81
N PRO A 426 -15.98 3.58 -9.94
CA PRO A 426 -15.77 3.57 -8.49
C PRO A 426 -15.39 2.18 -7.98
N LEU A 427 -14.49 2.11 -7.03
CA LEU A 427 -14.20 0.90 -6.28
C LEU A 427 -15.32 0.60 -5.27
N TYR A 428 -15.31 -0.59 -4.70
CA TYR A 428 -16.19 -0.95 -3.58
C TYR A 428 -16.11 0.12 -2.48
N GLY A 429 -17.25 0.63 -2.08
CA GLY A 429 -17.37 1.76 -1.17
C GLY A 429 -17.12 3.15 -1.79
N GLY A 430 -16.64 3.23 -3.03
CA GLY A 430 -16.25 4.49 -3.68
C GLY A 430 -17.36 5.25 -4.40
N ASN A 431 -18.61 4.77 -4.41
CA ASN A 431 -19.72 5.45 -5.08
C ASN A 431 -20.23 6.63 -4.26
N ILE A 432 -19.41 7.67 -4.13
CA ILE A 432 -19.66 8.88 -3.36
C ILE A 432 -19.27 10.09 -4.21
N GLU A 433 -20.20 10.99 -4.44
CA GLU A 433 -19.96 12.19 -5.26
C GLU A 433 -19.18 13.26 -4.49
N ARG A 434 -19.57 13.52 -3.21
CA ARG A 434 -18.96 14.51 -2.32
C ARG A 434 -18.71 13.91 -0.95
N PHE A 435 -17.47 13.66 -0.64
CA PHE A 435 -17.13 12.89 0.56
C PHE A 435 -17.43 13.60 1.87
N GLU A 436 -17.13 14.89 1.98
CA GLU A 436 -17.42 15.65 3.22
C GLU A 436 -18.92 15.80 3.48
N ASP A 437 -19.72 15.96 2.42
CA ASP A 437 -21.18 15.98 2.54
C ASP A 437 -21.70 14.61 2.99
N PHE A 438 -21.18 13.53 2.39
CA PHE A 438 -21.50 12.15 2.78
C PHE A 438 -21.18 11.89 4.27
N ILE A 439 -19.97 12.26 4.74
CA ILE A 439 -19.58 12.07 6.15
C ILE A 439 -20.46 12.90 7.08
N ARG A 440 -20.76 14.17 6.73
CA ARG A 440 -21.64 15.03 7.52
C ARG A 440 -23.02 14.40 7.65
N ASP A 441 -23.60 13.96 6.56
CA ASP A 441 -24.93 13.37 6.55
C ASP A 441 -24.95 12.06 7.33
N LEU A 442 -23.95 11.19 7.13
CA LEU A 442 -23.76 9.93 7.83
C LEU A 442 -23.63 10.12 9.35
N THR A 443 -22.86 11.12 9.80
CA THR A 443 -22.66 11.39 11.24
C THR A 443 -23.84 12.08 11.90
N ASN A 444 -24.70 12.75 11.13
CA ASN A 444 -25.94 13.36 11.62
C ASN A 444 -27.13 12.36 11.69
N GLU A 445 -27.05 11.28 10.91
CA GLU A 445 -28.04 10.21 10.99
C GLU A 445 -27.83 9.40 12.27
N GLN A 446 -28.73 9.57 13.25
CA GLN A 446 -28.75 8.75 14.48
C GLN A 446 -29.33 7.35 14.18
N LYS A 447 -28.74 6.63 13.23
CA LYS A 447 -29.11 5.24 12.94
C LYS A 447 -28.44 4.30 13.94
N HIS A 448 -29.16 3.26 14.34
CA HIS A 448 -28.65 2.17 15.20
C HIS A 448 -28.12 2.62 16.58
N ASN A 449 -28.42 3.83 17.06
CA ASN A 449 -27.89 4.41 18.30
C ASN A 449 -26.35 4.45 18.39
N LEU A 450 -25.67 4.43 17.24
CA LEU A 450 -24.21 4.49 17.15
C LEU A 450 -23.70 5.94 17.27
N SER A 451 -22.51 6.09 17.85
CA SER A 451 -21.85 7.39 17.98
C SER A 451 -21.41 7.94 16.63
N SER A 452 -21.27 9.26 16.51
CA SER A 452 -20.72 9.93 15.33
C SER A 452 -19.28 9.48 15.03
N THR A 453 -18.52 9.05 16.04
CA THR A 453 -17.17 8.48 15.88
C THR A 453 -17.22 7.17 15.12
N ILE A 454 -18.09 6.24 15.52
CA ILE A 454 -18.29 4.95 14.84
C ILE A 454 -18.76 5.18 13.40
N MET A 455 -19.77 6.04 13.20
CA MET A 455 -20.30 6.31 11.87
C MET A 455 -19.25 6.94 10.94
N ARG A 456 -18.42 7.83 11.48
CA ARG A 456 -17.27 8.40 10.75
C ARG A 456 -16.26 7.32 10.37
N HIS A 457 -15.88 6.45 11.30
CA HIS A 457 -14.98 5.32 11.08
C HIS A 457 -15.49 4.41 9.95
N LEU A 458 -16.76 4.01 10.00
CA LEU A 458 -17.39 3.22 8.95
C LEU A 458 -17.38 3.94 7.59
N GLY A 459 -17.67 5.25 7.60
CA GLY A 459 -17.64 6.08 6.39
C GLY A 459 -16.26 6.16 5.74
N TYR A 460 -15.18 6.22 6.54
CA TYR A 460 -13.80 6.21 6.01
C TYR A 460 -13.36 4.83 5.52
N ASN A 461 -13.69 3.74 6.23
CA ASN A 461 -13.20 2.41 5.88
C ASN A 461 -14.05 1.72 4.79
N TYR A 462 -15.37 1.92 4.80
CA TYR A 462 -16.30 1.22 3.92
C TYR A 462 -17.02 2.14 2.92
N GLY A 463 -16.91 3.48 3.10
CA GLY A 463 -17.57 4.43 2.21
C GLY A 463 -19.07 4.17 2.07
N SER A 464 -19.59 4.20 0.84
CA SER A 464 -21.01 3.93 0.57
C SER A 464 -21.46 2.50 0.92
N ALA A 465 -20.53 1.57 1.15
CA ALA A 465 -20.81 0.19 1.54
C ALA A 465 -20.93 -0.01 3.08
N TYR A 466 -20.90 1.05 3.88
CA TYR A 466 -21.00 0.96 5.35
C TYR A 466 -22.26 0.21 5.81
N HIS A 467 -23.31 0.22 5.01
CA HIS A 467 -24.55 -0.52 5.30
C HIS A 467 -24.32 -2.02 5.43
N ASP A 468 -23.38 -2.58 4.66
CA ASP A 468 -23.07 -4.02 4.69
C ASP A 468 -22.59 -4.45 6.09
N ILE A 469 -21.96 -3.53 6.84
CA ILE A 469 -21.53 -3.77 8.23
C ILE A 469 -22.73 -3.72 9.19
N LEU A 470 -23.59 -2.73 9.02
CA LEU A 470 -24.74 -2.54 9.91
C LEU A 470 -25.84 -3.60 9.74
N GLU A 471 -25.90 -4.27 8.59
CA GLU A 471 -26.85 -5.37 8.35
C GLU A 471 -26.66 -6.55 9.33
N TYR A 472 -25.45 -6.75 9.89
CA TYR A 472 -25.20 -7.80 10.88
C TYR A 472 -25.98 -7.65 12.19
N GLU A 473 -26.42 -6.44 12.55
CA GLU A 473 -27.33 -6.20 13.69
C GLU A 473 -28.60 -7.04 13.61
N LYS A 474 -29.10 -7.31 12.41
CA LYS A 474 -30.31 -8.13 12.20
C LYS A 474 -30.11 -9.61 12.55
N GLU A 475 -28.87 -10.09 12.49
CA GLU A 475 -28.54 -11.47 12.90
C GLU A 475 -28.35 -11.55 14.41
N ASP A 476 -27.60 -10.61 14.97
CA ASP A 476 -27.33 -10.51 16.41
C ASP A 476 -27.02 -9.05 16.79
N PRO A 477 -27.78 -8.44 17.69
CA PRO A 477 -27.51 -7.09 18.18
C PRO A 477 -26.11 -6.91 18.79
N GLU A 478 -25.45 -7.97 19.24
CA GLU A 478 -24.08 -7.92 19.77
C GLU A 478 -23.07 -7.47 18.71
N TRP A 479 -23.35 -7.72 17.42
CA TRP A 479 -22.43 -7.35 16.34
C TRP A 479 -22.20 -5.86 16.18
N ILE A 480 -23.13 -5.00 16.61
CA ILE A 480 -22.94 -3.54 16.61
C ILE A 480 -22.29 -2.98 17.87
N GLU A 481 -21.90 -3.83 18.82
CA GLU A 481 -21.03 -3.43 19.93
C GLU A 481 -19.60 -3.20 19.44
N THR A 482 -18.89 -2.28 20.11
CA THR A 482 -17.47 -2.05 19.82
C THR A 482 -16.59 -3.18 20.33
N MET A 483 -15.48 -3.38 19.65
CA MET A 483 -14.42 -4.26 20.13
C MET A 483 -13.85 -3.74 21.46
N PRO A 484 -13.38 -4.61 22.36
CA PRO A 484 -12.66 -4.20 23.56
C PRO A 484 -11.53 -3.21 23.23
N ASN A 485 -11.31 -2.23 24.08
CA ASN A 485 -10.29 -1.18 23.92
C ASN A 485 -10.43 -0.32 22.64
N SER A 486 -11.55 -0.42 21.93
CA SER A 486 -11.86 0.43 20.77
C SER A 486 -13.17 1.20 21.02
N ASN A 487 -13.21 2.43 20.57
CA ASN A 487 -14.42 3.27 20.60
C ASN A 487 -15.06 3.45 19.21
N GLU A 488 -14.54 2.78 18.19
CA GLU A 488 -14.95 2.97 16.80
C GLU A 488 -15.09 1.68 15.97
N VAL A 489 -14.31 0.63 16.27
CA VAL A 489 -14.37 -0.64 15.51
C VAL A 489 -15.43 -1.55 16.10
N LEU A 490 -16.37 -2.00 15.25
CA LEU A 490 -17.46 -2.89 15.64
C LEU A 490 -17.07 -4.37 15.52
N LYS A 491 -17.68 -5.23 16.34
CA LYS A 491 -17.56 -6.70 16.19
C LYS A 491 -18.02 -7.17 14.80
N ALA A 492 -19.02 -6.51 14.22
CA ALA A 492 -19.48 -6.76 12.86
C ALA A 492 -18.39 -6.67 11.80
N GLU A 493 -17.39 -5.79 11.98
CA GLU A 493 -16.28 -5.66 11.04
C GLU A 493 -15.40 -6.92 11.01
N ILE A 494 -15.25 -7.59 12.16
CA ILE A 494 -14.54 -8.88 12.25
C ILE A 494 -15.30 -9.94 11.44
N VAL A 495 -16.62 -10.07 11.70
CA VAL A 495 -17.49 -11.02 10.99
C VAL A 495 -17.49 -10.76 9.49
N HIS A 496 -17.60 -9.49 9.08
CA HIS A 496 -17.54 -9.08 7.68
C HIS A 496 -16.21 -9.44 7.03
N GLY A 497 -15.10 -9.18 7.74
CA GLY A 497 -13.76 -9.55 7.30
C GLY A 497 -13.61 -11.05 7.00
N ILE A 498 -14.25 -11.90 7.80
CA ILE A 498 -14.25 -13.35 7.60
C ILE A 498 -15.17 -13.75 6.44
N ARG A 499 -16.44 -13.37 6.51
CA ARG A 499 -17.48 -13.87 5.62
C ARG A 499 -17.45 -13.24 4.23
N GLN A 500 -17.10 -11.95 4.12
CA GLN A 500 -17.14 -11.19 2.87
C GLN A 500 -15.77 -10.85 2.30
N GLU A 501 -14.73 -10.80 3.14
CA GLU A 501 -13.40 -10.32 2.77
C GLU A 501 -12.30 -11.40 2.91
N MET A 502 -12.71 -12.66 3.11
CA MET A 502 -11.84 -13.84 3.03
C MET A 502 -10.70 -13.86 4.06
N ALA A 503 -10.88 -13.27 5.24
CA ALA A 503 -9.89 -13.38 6.32
C ALA A 503 -9.80 -14.84 6.83
N GLN A 504 -8.58 -15.38 6.94
CA GLN A 504 -8.31 -16.76 7.33
C GLN A 504 -7.47 -16.85 8.61
N LYS A 505 -6.74 -15.80 8.96
CA LYS A 505 -5.89 -15.69 10.14
C LYS A 505 -6.26 -14.47 10.97
N LEU A 506 -5.97 -14.50 12.26
CA LEU A 506 -6.21 -13.37 13.15
C LEU A 506 -5.48 -12.10 12.66
N SER A 507 -4.26 -12.25 12.16
CA SER A 507 -3.48 -11.13 11.58
C SER A 507 -4.15 -10.48 10.38
N ASP A 508 -5.00 -11.20 9.61
CA ASP A 508 -5.72 -10.63 8.48
C ASP A 508 -6.74 -9.61 8.96
N VAL A 509 -7.48 -9.97 10.01
CA VAL A 509 -8.50 -9.12 10.61
C VAL A 509 -7.87 -7.92 11.32
N ILE A 510 -6.91 -8.19 12.20
CA ILE A 510 -6.29 -7.18 13.08
C ILE A 510 -5.52 -6.12 12.26
N LEU A 511 -4.82 -6.52 11.20
CA LEU A 511 -3.90 -5.62 10.48
C LEU A 511 -4.47 -5.08 9.15
N ARG A 512 -5.41 -5.79 8.50
CA ARG A 512 -5.79 -5.49 7.11
C ARG A 512 -7.29 -5.39 6.84
N ARG A 513 -8.15 -5.91 7.72
CA ARG A 513 -9.60 -5.75 7.58
C ARG A 513 -10.13 -4.65 8.47
N THR A 514 -9.48 -4.43 9.62
CA THR A 514 -9.85 -3.41 10.59
C THR A 514 -8.69 -2.46 10.90
N ASP A 515 -8.98 -1.43 11.66
CA ASP A 515 -8.00 -0.44 12.13
C ASP A 515 -7.36 -0.82 13.47
N LEU A 516 -7.72 -1.99 14.05
CA LEU A 516 -7.36 -2.38 15.42
C LEU A 516 -5.85 -2.42 15.66
N GLY A 517 -5.09 -3.03 14.75
CA GLY A 517 -3.69 -3.33 15.00
C GLY A 517 -2.69 -2.71 14.03
N SER A 518 -3.14 -1.86 13.10
CA SER A 518 -2.27 -1.32 12.06
C SER A 518 -1.33 -0.19 12.54
N ALA A 519 -1.50 0.30 13.77
CA ALA A 519 -0.67 1.35 14.36
C ALA A 519 0.03 0.93 15.67
N GLU A 520 -0.60 0.05 16.44
CA GLU A 520 -0.10 -0.49 17.69
C GLU A 520 -0.77 -1.82 18.02
N ASN A 521 -0.23 -2.56 19.00
CA ASN A 521 -0.85 -3.79 19.48
C ASN A 521 -2.18 -3.44 20.20
N PRO A 522 -3.34 -3.99 19.76
CA PRO A 522 -4.64 -3.64 20.33
C PRO A 522 -4.89 -4.16 21.75
N GLY A 523 -3.96 -4.95 22.29
CA GLY A 523 -4.06 -5.54 23.62
C GLY A 523 -4.73 -6.91 23.64
N GLU A 524 -4.49 -7.61 24.75
CA GLU A 524 -4.87 -9.02 24.91
C GLU A 524 -6.38 -9.26 24.83
N GLU A 525 -7.19 -8.38 25.43
CA GLU A 525 -8.66 -8.50 25.41
C GLU A 525 -9.22 -8.39 24.00
N THR A 526 -8.73 -7.43 23.21
CA THR A 526 -9.14 -7.23 21.83
C THR A 526 -8.73 -8.41 20.95
N LEU A 527 -7.50 -8.91 21.12
CA LEU A 527 -7.02 -10.07 20.38
C LEU A 527 -7.82 -11.34 20.72
N LEU A 528 -8.14 -11.53 22.00
CA LEU A 528 -8.93 -12.68 22.44
C LEU A 528 -10.36 -12.63 21.90
N GLU A 529 -11.02 -11.48 21.96
CA GLU A 529 -12.38 -11.30 21.42
C GLU A 529 -12.41 -11.54 19.91
N ALA A 530 -11.50 -10.92 19.14
CA ALA A 530 -11.41 -11.16 17.71
C ALA A 530 -11.14 -12.63 17.37
N ALA A 531 -10.25 -13.28 18.13
CA ALA A 531 -9.95 -14.70 17.93
C ALA A 531 -11.13 -15.61 18.29
N ASN A 532 -11.93 -15.26 19.30
CA ASN A 532 -13.16 -16.00 19.65
C ASN A 532 -14.22 -15.88 18.56
N ILE A 533 -14.41 -14.67 17.98
CA ILE A 533 -15.30 -14.47 16.83
C ILE A 533 -14.83 -15.33 15.65
N MET A 534 -13.53 -15.28 15.33
CA MET A 534 -12.95 -16.10 14.25
C MET A 534 -13.09 -17.60 14.52
N ALA A 535 -12.91 -18.01 15.77
CA ALA A 535 -13.07 -19.42 16.16
C ALA A 535 -14.50 -19.92 15.94
N LYS A 536 -15.51 -19.10 16.24
CA LYS A 536 -16.92 -19.41 16.00
C LYS A 536 -17.23 -19.56 14.51
N GLU A 537 -16.65 -18.70 13.66
CA GLU A 537 -16.87 -18.69 12.21
C GLU A 537 -16.05 -19.76 11.46
N LEU A 538 -14.80 -20.01 11.88
CA LEU A 538 -13.84 -20.87 11.17
C LEU A 538 -13.63 -22.25 11.86
N GLY A 539 -14.29 -22.49 12.99
CA GLY A 539 -14.19 -23.76 13.71
C GLY A 539 -12.86 -23.97 14.43
N TRP A 540 -12.21 -22.91 14.92
CA TRP A 540 -10.95 -23.02 15.63
C TRP A 540 -11.13 -23.63 17.04
N ASN A 541 -10.19 -24.46 17.43
CA ASN A 541 -10.10 -24.93 18.80
C ASN A 541 -9.24 -24.01 19.68
N LYS A 542 -9.22 -24.25 21.00
CA LYS A 542 -8.47 -23.40 21.95
C LYS A 542 -6.96 -23.30 21.65
N SER A 543 -6.38 -24.38 21.12
CA SER A 543 -4.95 -24.37 20.74
C SER A 543 -4.69 -23.44 19.57
N LYS A 544 -5.60 -23.45 18.57
CA LYS A 544 -5.50 -22.55 17.41
C LYS A 544 -5.70 -21.10 17.78
N ILE A 545 -6.65 -20.79 18.66
CA ILE A 545 -6.85 -19.43 19.20
C ILE A 545 -5.54 -18.91 19.81
N LYS A 546 -4.92 -19.71 20.68
CA LYS A 546 -3.65 -19.30 21.31
C LYS A 546 -2.54 -19.10 20.30
N GLU A 547 -2.38 -20.03 19.35
CA GLU A 547 -1.38 -19.93 18.28
C GLU A 547 -1.53 -18.65 17.47
N GLU A 548 -2.76 -18.29 17.07
CA GLU A 548 -3.04 -17.09 16.27
C GLU A 548 -2.76 -15.79 17.06
N ILE A 549 -3.12 -15.75 18.36
CA ILE A 549 -2.79 -14.62 19.25
C ILE A 549 -1.28 -14.49 19.40
N ASP A 550 -0.56 -15.57 19.64
CA ASP A 550 0.90 -15.57 19.77
C ASP A 550 1.54 -15.10 18.45
N GLN A 551 1.06 -15.52 17.28
CA GLN A 551 1.53 -15.06 15.97
C GLN A 551 1.32 -13.55 15.77
N VAL A 552 0.18 -13.02 16.16
CA VAL A 552 -0.09 -11.56 16.06
C VAL A 552 0.84 -10.80 16.99
N ASN A 553 1.01 -11.22 18.24
CA ASN A 553 1.90 -10.56 19.19
C ASN A 553 3.35 -10.50 18.70
N HIS A 554 3.82 -11.52 17.99
CA HIS A 554 5.17 -11.54 17.42
C HIS A 554 5.37 -10.50 16.30
N ILE A 555 4.31 -9.98 15.66
CA ILE A 555 4.42 -8.96 14.62
C ILE A 555 4.89 -7.62 15.21
N TYR A 556 4.55 -7.35 16.46
CA TYR A 556 4.92 -6.11 17.17
C TYR A 556 6.30 -6.16 17.81
N ILE A 557 6.98 -7.30 17.74
CA ILE A 557 8.32 -7.50 18.30
C ILE A 557 9.33 -7.51 17.16
N PRO A 558 10.27 -6.55 17.12
CA PRO A 558 11.35 -6.60 16.13
C PRO A 558 12.25 -7.82 16.35
N ALA A 559 12.98 -8.24 15.31
CA ALA A 559 13.89 -9.39 15.37
C ALA A 559 15.18 -9.11 16.15
#